data_bd9504c0a63a39d060dd85ca6b06e25b
#
_entry.id   bd9504c0a63a39d060dd85ca6b06e25b
#
_cell.length_a   1.000
_cell.length_b   1.000
_cell.length_c   1.000
_cell.angle_alpha   90.00
_cell.angle_beta   90.00
_cell.angle_gamma   90.00
#
_symmetry.space_group_name_H-M   'P 1'
#
loop_
_entity.id
_entity.type
_entity.pdbx_description
1 polymer ?
#
loop_
_entity_poly.entity_id
_entity_poly.type
_entity_poly.pdbx_seq_one_letter_code
_entity_poly.pdbx_strand_id
1 'polypeptide(L)'
;MCVLKSLIKGCEALGMATIDSGCHAFFGYPITPQTELVAYLSKKMPENNRLIIQAESEISAINMVYGAAAAGFRVMTSTASPGMSLKVEGISYIAGSELPCVIVNVCRVGPGLGGIQPSQQDYFFCTKALGHGGFKVIVLAPNSVQEIYDLTMEAFVLAD
;
A
#
# COMPACT_ATOMS: atom_id res chain seq x y z
N MET A 1 12.22 3.70 30.86
CA MET A 1 12.19 4.26 29.50
C MET A 1 10.84 4.94 29.32
N CYS A 2 10.80 6.25 29.11
CA CYS A 2 9.53 6.96 28.94
C CYS A 2 9.03 6.68 27.52
N VAL A 3 7.90 6.00 27.38
CA VAL A 3 7.26 5.78 26.07
C VAL A 3 6.52 7.07 25.73
N LEU A 4 7.03 7.81 24.77
CA LEU A 4 6.33 8.99 24.23
C LEU A 4 5.12 8.49 23.44
N LYS A 5 3.91 8.87 23.90
CA LYS A 5 2.67 8.63 23.16
C LYS A 5 2.37 9.87 22.29
N SER A 6 2.10 9.66 21.02
CA SER A 6 1.66 10.72 20.11
C SER A 6 0.27 10.42 19.56
N LEU A 7 -0.53 11.46 19.38
CA LEU A 7 -1.82 11.38 18.71
C LEU A 7 -1.61 11.68 17.23
N ILE A 8 -1.76 10.66 16.38
CA ILE A 8 -1.55 10.76 14.94
C ILE A 8 -2.68 10.06 14.19
N LYS A 9 -2.85 10.38 12.91
CA LYS A 9 -3.80 9.70 12.04
C LYS A 9 -3.25 8.36 11.55
N GLY A 10 -4.13 7.41 11.19
CA GLY A 10 -3.73 6.12 10.65
C GLY A 10 -2.87 6.24 9.38
N CYS A 11 -3.20 7.16 8.47
CA CYS A 11 -2.38 7.39 7.26
C CYS A 11 -0.99 7.96 7.59
N GLU A 12 -0.84 8.74 8.66
CA GLU A 12 0.47 9.23 9.10
C GLU A 12 1.28 8.09 9.72
N ALA A 13 0.66 7.24 10.56
CA ALA A 13 1.31 6.05 11.13
C ALA A 13 1.79 5.09 10.03
N LEU A 14 0.95 4.87 9.01
CA LEU A 14 1.31 4.09 7.83
C LEU A 14 2.51 4.69 7.09
N GLY A 15 2.51 6.00 6.88
CA GLY A 15 3.60 6.71 6.23
C GLY A 15 4.90 6.67 7.04
N MET A 16 4.83 6.81 8.38
CA MET A 16 5.97 6.64 9.27
C MET A 16 6.57 5.24 9.15
N ALA A 17 5.74 4.21 9.29
CA ALA A 17 6.17 2.82 9.16
C ALA A 17 6.80 2.53 7.78
N THR A 18 6.27 3.10 6.70
CA THR A 18 6.84 3.00 5.36
C THR A 18 8.28 3.52 5.31
N ILE A 19 8.53 4.69 5.92
CA ILE A 19 9.88 5.25 6.01
C ILE A 19 10.78 4.37 6.88
N ASP A 20 10.32 4.01 8.09
CA ASP A 20 11.10 3.27 9.07
C ASP A 20 11.42 1.85 8.61
N SER A 21 10.53 1.24 7.79
CA SER A 21 10.78 -0.05 7.12
C SER A 21 11.86 0.01 6.03
N GLY A 22 12.37 1.16 5.70
CA GLY A 22 13.39 1.27 4.64
C GLY A 22 12.83 1.21 3.22
N CYS A 23 11.56 1.53 3.00
CA CYS A 23 10.98 1.61 1.66
C CYS A 23 11.76 2.60 0.79
N HIS A 24 12.28 2.16 -0.34
CA HIS A 24 13.09 3.00 -1.24
C HIS A 24 12.21 3.87 -2.14
N ALA A 25 11.09 3.33 -2.60
CA ALA A 25 10.22 4.04 -3.53
C ALA A 25 8.75 3.75 -3.29
N PHE A 26 7.94 4.79 -3.42
CA PHE A 26 6.48 4.73 -3.42
C PHE A 26 5.94 5.20 -4.77
N PHE A 27 5.05 4.43 -5.33
CA PHE A 27 4.33 4.76 -6.57
C PHE A 27 2.84 4.72 -6.31
N GLY A 28 2.14 5.82 -6.54
CA GLY A 28 0.71 5.88 -6.26
C GLY A 28 -0.07 6.80 -7.16
N TYR A 29 -1.37 6.62 -7.20
CA TYR A 29 -2.32 7.52 -7.81
C TYR A 29 -3.32 7.99 -6.74
N PRO A 30 -3.63 9.29 -6.64
CA PRO A 30 -4.46 9.80 -5.56
C PRO A 30 -5.90 9.31 -5.68
N ILE A 31 -6.40 8.75 -4.58
CA ILE A 31 -7.78 8.31 -4.43
C ILE A 31 -8.21 8.42 -2.96
N THR A 32 -9.40 8.91 -2.68
CA THR A 32 -9.94 8.99 -1.32
C THR A 32 -10.36 7.60 -0.81
N PRO A 33 -10.03 7.21 0.45
CA PRO A 33 -9.52 8.06 1.54
C PRO A 33 -7.99 7.99 1.78
N GLN A 34 -7.19 7.43 0.88
CA GLN A 34 -5.74 7.29 1.08
C GLN A 34 -4.93 8.58 0.76
N THR A 35 -5.58 9.65 0.35
CA THR A 35 -4.93 10.91 -0.06
C THR A 35 -3.99 11.49 1.02
N GLU A 36 -4.36 11.35 2.30
CA GLU A 36 -3.53 11.82 3.41
C GLU A 36 -2.18 11.07 3.51
N LEU A 37 -2.16 9.78 3.16
CA LEU A 37 -0.92 9.01 3.08
C LEU A 37 0.00 9.57 1.98
N VAL A 38 -0.53 9.81 0.79
CA VAL A 38 0.25 10.39 -0.32
C VAL A 38 0.80 11.75 0.07
N ALA A 39 -0.02 12.61 0.69
CA ALA A 39 0.42 13.93 1.17
C ALA A 39 1.54 13.82 2.21
N TYR A 40 1.45 12.89 3.15
CA TYR A 40 2.50 12.62 4.14
C TYR A 40 3.79 12.15 3.46
N LEU A 41 3.70 11.13 2.60
CA LEU A 41 4.86 10.57 1.90
C LEU A 41 5.51 11.56 0.93
N SER A 42 4.73 12.43 0.26
CA SER A 42 5.24 13.47 -0.63
C SER A 42 6.20 14.44 0.08
N LYS A 43 5.98 14.64 1.37
CA LYS A 43 6.90 15.45 2.21
C LYS A 43 8.05 14.61 2.75
N LYS A 44 7.74 13.44 3.29
CA LYS A 44 8.68 12.64 4.09
C LYS A 44 9.65 11.79 3.28
N MET A 45 9.25 11.27 2.13
CA MET A 45 10.13 10.46 1.29
C MET A 45 11.36 11.26 0.81
N PRO A 46 11.20 12.48 0.22
CA PRO A 46 12.35 13.29 -0.17
C PRO A 46 13.25 13.72 1.01
N GLU A 47 12.66 14.05 2.17
CA GLU A 47 13.42 14.37 3.40
C GLU A 47 14.34 13.22 3.82
N ASN A 48 14.02 11.98 3.46
CA ASN A 48 14.79 10.77 3.76
C ASN A 48 15.57 10.21 2.55
N ASN A 49 15.77 11.03 1.49
CA ASN A 49 16.42 10.60 0.24
C ASN A 49 15.76 9.39 -0.42
N ARG A 50 14.44 9.34 -0.38
CA ARG A 50 13.60 8.26 -0.95
C ARG A 50 12.77 8.80 -2.11
N LEU A 51 12.38 7.93 -3.01
CA LEU A 51 11.61 8.28 -4.20
C LEU A 51 10.10 8.20 -3.92
N ILE A 52 9.37 9.22 -4.35
CA ILE A 52 7.92 9.17 -4.48
C ILE A 52 7.52 9.66 -5.87
N ILE A 53 6.67 8.90 -6.55
CA ILE A 53 6.12 9.29 -7.86
C ILE A 53 4.60 9.16 -7.82
N GLN A 54 3.92 10.24 -8.19
CA GLN A 54 2.51 10.20 -8.52
C GLN A 54 2.37 9.76 -9.97
N ALA A 55 1.84 8.56 -10.18
CA ALA A 55 1.55 8.02 -11.50
C ALA A 55 0.27 8.63 -12.07
N GLU A 56 0.05 8.50 -13.37
CA GLU A 56 -1.15 8.97 -14.06
C GLU A 56 -2.37 8.05 -13.90
N SER A 57 -2.17 6.84 -13.35
CA SER A 57 -3.23 5.88 -13.05
C SER A 57 -2.75 4.80 -12.08
N GLU A 58 -3.68 4.03 -11.52
CA GLU A 58 -3.37 2.86 -10.71
C GLU A 58 -2.65 1.77 -11.51
N ILE A 59 -2.98 1.62 -12.80
CA ILE A 59 -2.32 0.67 -13.71
C ILE A 59 -0.85 1.06 -13.87
N SER A 60 -0.56 2.33 -14.12
CA SER A 60 0.83 2.80 -14.20
C SER A 60 1.57 2.64 -12.89
N ALA A 61 0.92 2.96 -11.76
CA ALA A 61 1.53 2.83 -10.44
C ALA A 61 1.97 1.39 -10.15
N ILE A 62 1.13 0.39 -10.42
CA ILE A 62 1.49 -1.01 -10.16
C ILE A 62 2.59 -1.50 -11.11
N ASN A 63 2.65 -1.03 -12.35
CA ASN A 63 3.72 -1.36 -13.29
C ASN A 63 5.05 -0.71 -12.88
N MET A 64 5.04 0.50 -12.30
CA MET A 64 6.23 1.12 -11.72
C MET A 64 6.74 0.31 -10.51
N VAL A 65 5.82 -0.16 -9.65
CA VAL A 65 6.15 -1.08 -8.54
C VAL A 65 6.82 -2.35 -9.08
N TYR A 66 6.22 -2.97 -10.10
CA TYR A 66 6.76 -4.18 -10.73
C TYR A 66 8.19 -3.97 -11.22
N GLY A 67 8.43 -2.90 -11.98
CA GLY A 67 9.77 -2.57 -12.50
C GLY A 67 10.78 -2.27 -11.39
N ALA A 68 10.40 -1.52 -10.37
CA ALA A 68 11.29 -1.17 -9.26
C ALA A 68 11.59 -2.38 -8.35
N ALA A 69 10.60 -3.25 -8.10
CA ALA A 69 10.82 -4.50 -7.39
C ALA A 69 11.78 -5.42 -8.17
N ALA A 70 11.61 -5.53 -9.50
CA ALA A 70 12.52 -6.30 -10.36
C ALA A 70 13.95 -5.74 -10.37
N ALA A 71 14.12 -4.44 -10.10
CA ALA A 71 15.45 -3.82 -9.94
C ALA A 71 16.03 -3.99 -8.53
N GLY A 72 15.36 -4.72 -7.63
CA GLY A 72 15.83 -5.03 -6.28
C GLY A 72 15.55 -3.93 -5.25
N PHE A 73 14.62 -3.02 -5.53
CA PHE A 73 14.22 -2.01 -4.56
C PHE A 73 13.06 -2.47 -3.68
N ARG A 74 13.11 -2.12 -2.41
CA ARG A 74 11.99 -2.26 -1.49
C ARG A 74 10.95 -1.20 -1.81
N VAL A 75 9.76 -1.61 -2.25
CA VAL A 75 8.77 -0.72 -2.85
C VAL A 75 7.37 -0.89 -2.27
N MET A 76 6.59 0.18 -2.32
CA MET A 76 5.20 0.18 -1.88
C MET A 76 4.30 0.95 -2.86
N THR A 77 3.06 0.53 -2.93
CA THR A 77 1.95 1.31 -3.49
C THR A 77 0.77 1.31 -2.55
N SER A 78 -0.05 2.33 -2.64
CA SER A 78 -1.36 2.36 -1.97
C SER A 78 -2.47 2.76 -2.93
N THR A 79 -3.69 2.40 -2.56
CA THR A 79 -4.90 2.76 -3.29
C THR A 79 -6.13 2.63 -2.39
N ALA A 80 -7.32 2.81 -2.95
CA ALA A 80 -8.59 2.45 -2.34
C ALA A 80 -9.35 1.49 -3.27
N SER A 81 -10.33 0.81 -2.75
CA SER A 81 -11.12 -0.27 -3.37
C SER A 81 -11.25 -0.26 -4.90
N PRO A 82 -11.74 0.81 -5.58
CA PRO A 82 -11.81 0.81 -7.05
C PRO A 82 -10.44 0.76 -7.71
N GLY A 83 -9.45 1.46 -7.16
CA GLY A 83 -8.09 1.47 -7.69
C GLY A 83 -7.36 0.14 -7.47
N MET A 84 -7.73 -0.62 -6.42
CA MET A 84 -7.23 -1.97 -6.23
C MET A 84 -7.66 -2.89 -7.37
N SER A 85 -8.91 -2.74 -7.86
CA SER A 85 -9.41 -3.47 -9.02
C SER A 85 -8.57 -3.21 -10.28
N LEU A 86 -8.08 -2.00 -10.48
CA LEU A 86 -7.21 -1.65 -11.62
C LEU A 86 -5.79 -2.22 -11.49
N LYS A 87 -5.35 -2.58 -10.30
CA LYS A 87 -4.01 -3.13 -10.06
C LYS A 87 -3.92 -4.65 -10.20
N VAL A 88 -5.03 -5.35 -10.29
CA VAL A 88 -5.13 -6.81 -10.23
C VAL A 88 -4.23 -7.52 -11.24
N GLU A 89 -4.17 -7.06 -12.48
CA GLU A 89 -3.29 -7.64 -13.50
C GLU A 89 -1.81 -7.50 -13.12
N GLY A 90 -1.38 -6.29 -12.72
CA GLY A 90 -0.02 -6.05 -12.29
C GLY A 90 0.37 -6.84 -11.05
N ILE A 91 -0.55 -7.02 -10.10
CA ILE A 91 -0.34 -7.89 -8.93
C ILE A 91 -0.10 -9.34 -9.36
N SER A 92 -0.84 -9.84 -10.35
CA SER A 92 -0.65 -11.18 -10.90
C SER A 92 0.75 -11.33 -11.54
N TYR A 93 1.25 -10.31 -12.24
CA TYR A 93 2.61 -10.32 -12.81
C TYR A 93 3.69 -10.30 -11.73
N ILE A 94 3.52 -9.49 -10.69
CA ILE A 94 4.43 -9.44 -9.54
C ILE A 94 4.49 -10.81 -8.86
N ALA A 95 3.34 -11.44 -8.62
CA ALA A 95 3.27 -12.77 -8.03
C ALA A 95 3.90 -13.84 -8.92
N GLY A 96 3.65 -13.81 -10.24
CA GLY A 96 4.23 -14.74 -11.21
C GLY A 96 5.75 -14.59 -11.37
N SER A 97 6.29 -13.44 -11.04
CA SER A 97 7.74 -13.15 -11.06
C SER A 97 8.41 -13.28 -9.68
N GLU A 98 7.64 -13.66 -8.65
CA GLU A 98 8.12 -13.82 -7.26
C GLU A 98 8.83 -12.56 -6.73
N LEU A 99 8.29 -11.37 -7.03
CA LEU A 99 8.89 -10.10 -6.64
C LEU A 99 8.29 -9.55 -5.35
N PRO A 100 9.12 -9.01 -4.43
CA PRO A 100 8.65 -8.44 -3.17
C PRO A 100 8.04 -7.05 -3.38
N CYS A 101 6.88 -6.81 -2.79
CA CYS A 101 6.32 -5.46 -2.64
C CYS A 101 5.24 -5.41 -1.55
N VAL A 102 4.98 -4.22 -1.04
CA VAL A 102 3.86 -3.97 -0.13
C VAL A 102 2.76 -3.19 -0.85
N ILE A 103 1.53 -3.69 -0.76
CA ILE A 103 0.36 -3.06 -1.38
C ILE A 103 -0.65 -2.74 -0.28
N VAL A 104 -1.06 -1.48 -0.19
CA VAL A 104 -2.02 -1.02 0.80
C VAL A 104 -3.35 -0.70 0.13
N ASN A 105 -4.42 -1.31 0.61
CA ASN A 105 -5.79 -0.99 0.23
C ASN A 105 -6.51 -0.30 1.39
N VAL A 106 -6.77 1.00 1.25
CA VAL A 106 -7.59 1.74 2.21
C VAL A 106 -9.05 1.59 1.80
N CYS A 107 -9.71 0.57 2.34
CA CYS A 107 -11.04 0.13 1.91
C CYS A 107 -12.10 1.23 2.05
N ARG A 108 -12.92 1.38 1.02
CA ARG A 108 -14.10 2.23 1.03
C ARG A 108 -15.32 1.50 0.51
N VAL A 109 -16.52 2.02 0.78
CA VAL A 109 -17.77 1.37 0.39
C VAL A 109 -17.94 1.32 -1.13
N GLY A 110 -18.34 0.16 -1.62
CA GLY A 110 -18.68 -0.15 -3.02
C GLY A 110 -20.10 -0.73 -3.12
N PRO A 111 -20.45 -1.36 -4.26
CA PRO A 111 -19.66 -1.58 -5.48
C PRO A 111 -19.55 -0.35 -6.40
N GLY A 112 -18.78 -0.48 -7.48
CA GLY A 112 -18.51 0.56 -8.47
C GLY A 112 -17.67 1.69 -7.88
N LEU A 113 -17.99 2.94 -8.22
CA LEU A 113 -17.34 4.10 -7.63
C LEU A 113 -17.58 4.16 -6.11
N GLY A 114 -18.77 3.73 -5.67
CA GLY A 114 -19.18 3.67 -4.27
C GLY A 114 -19.19 5.04 -3.59
N GLY A 115 -18.84 5.02 -2.31
CA GLY A 115 -18.68 6.23 -1.48
C GLY A 115 -17.30 6.25 -0.82
N ILE A 116 -17.05 7.30 -0.05
CA ILE A 116 -15.77 7.49 0.64
C ILE A 116 -15.77 6.95 2.09
N GLN A 117 -16.91 6.39 2.52
CA GLN A 117 -17.07 5.87 3.89
C GLN A 117 -16.24 4.58 4.07
N PRO A 118 -15.78 4.32 5.30
CA PRO A 118 -15.08 3.07 5.63
C PRO A 118 -15.94 1.84 5.32
N SER A 119 -15.28 0.76 4.88
CA SER A 119 -15.95 -0.50 4.58
C SER A 119 -14.98 -1.67 4.78
N GLN A 120 -15.53 -2.87 5.01
CA GLN A 120 -14.80 -4.14 5.04
C GLN A 120 -15.22 -5.06 3.88
N GLN A 121 -15.83 -4.50 2.84
CA GLN A 121 -16.38 -5.29 1.71
C GLN A 121 -15.30 -5.93 0.84
N ASP A 122 -14.06 -5.43 0.89
CA ASP A 122 -12.94 -5.95 0.10
C ASP A 122 -12.30 -7.22 0.70
N TYR A 123 -12.83 -7.77 1.79
CA TYR A 123 -12.25 -8.93 2.45
C TYR A 123 -12.02 -10.10 1.49
N PHE A 124 -13.04 -10.54 0.77
CA PHE A 124 -12.89 -11.63 -0.20
C PHE A 124 -12.04 -11.23 -1.40
N PHE A 125 -12.15 -10.00 -1.83
CA PHE A 125 -11.32 -9.47 -2.90
C PHE A 125 -9.84 -9.57 -2.56
N CYS A 126 -9.43 -9.09 -1.39
CA CYS A 126 -8.03 -9.13 -0.95
C CYS A 126 -7.55 -10.56 -0.62
N THR A 127 -8.42 -11.42 -0.08
CA THR A 127 -8.01 -12.74 0.40
C THR A 127 -8.19 -13.87 -0.63
N LYS A 128 -8.98 -13.68 -1.70
CA LYS A 128 -9.40 -14.77 -2.60
C LYS A 128 -9.28 -14.46 -4.09
N ALA A 129 -9.25 -13.20 -4.51
CA ALA A 129 -9.52 -12.85 -5.91
C ALA A 129 -8.56 -11.79 -6.51
N LEU A 130 -7.34 -11.67 -6.04
CA LEU A 130 -6.36 -10.67 -6.50
C LEU A 130 -5.71 -11.02 -7.87
N GLY A 131 -6.46 -11.46 -8.83
CA GLY A 131 -5.97 -11.73 -10.18
C GLY A 131 -6.01 -13.22 -10.55
N HIS A 132 -5.46 -13.53 -11.72
CA HIS A 132 -5.43 -14.88 -12.27
C HIS A 132 -4.15 -15.64 -11.82
N GLY A 133 -4.17 -16.97 -11.99
CA GLY A 133 -3.01 -17.82 -11.76
C GLY A 133 -3.00 -18.57 -10.43
N GLY A 134 -4.02 -18.40 -9.60
CA GLY A 134 -4.20 -19.18 -8.36
C GLY A 134 -3.20 -18.87 -7.25
N PHE A 135 -2.44 -17.78 -7.35
CA PHE A 135 -1.52 -17.35 -6.31
C PHE A 135 -2.26 -16.87 -5.05
N LYS A 136 -1.55 -16.77 -3.95
CA LYS A 136 -2.04 -16.25 -2.69
C LYS A 136 -1.11 -15.17 -2.18
N VAL A 137 -1.68 -14.20 -1.47
CA VAL A 137 -0.94 -13.12 -0.82
C VAL A 137 -1.12 -13.19 0.69
N ILE A 138 -0.15 -12.69 1.43
CA ILE A 138 -0.29 -12.45 2.87
C ILE A 138 -1.13 -11.18 3.04
N VAL A 139 -2.21 -11.26 3.82
CA VAL A 139 -3.10 -10.13 4.07
C VAL A 139 -3.11 -9.81 5.56
N LEU A 140 -2.74 -8.60 5.90
CA LEU A 140 -2.74 -8.07 7.25
C LEU A 140 -3.84 -7.01 7.39
N ALA A 141 -4.60 -7.04 8.47
CA ALA A 141 -5.73 -6.15 8.71
C ALA A 141 -5.62 -5.48 10.09
N PRO A 142 -5.04 -4.27 10.16
CA PRO A 142 -4.86 -3.56 11.43
C PRO A 142 -6.19 -3.12 12.04
N ASN A 143 -6.30 -3.18 13.36
CA ASN A 143 -7.45 -2.77 14.16
C ASN A 143 -7.22 -1.48 14.98
N SER A 144 -6.01 -0.94 14.95
CA SER A 144 -5.64 0.29 15.65
C SER A 144 -4.57 1.06 14.91
N VAL A 145 -4.36 2.33 15.27
CA VAL A 145 -3.29 3.15 14.69
C VAL A 145 -1.91 2.56 14.99
N GLN A 146 -1.72 1.96 16.17
CA GLN A 146 -0.48 1.27 16.51
C GLN A 146 -0.28 0.04 15.62
N GLU A 147 -1.32 -0.77 15.43
CA GLU A 147 -1.24 -1.93 14.54
C GLU A 147 -1.00 -1.55 13.08
N ILE A 148 -1.51 -0.40 12.61
CA ILE A 148 -1.17 0.10 11.28
C ILE A 148 0.34 0.25 11.13
N TYR A 149 1.01 0.84 12.12
CA TYR A 149 2.46 0.97 12.13
C TYR A 149 3.15 -0.39 12.19
N ASP A 150 2.82 -1.20 13.19
CA ASP A 150 3.49 -2.48 13.47
C ASP A 150 3.32 -3.48 12.30
N LEU A 151 2.09 -3.65 11.81
CA LEU A 151 1.80 -4.55 10.68
C LEU A 151 2.36 -4.04 9.34
N THR A 152 2.54 -2.74 9.18
CA THR A 152 3.22 -2.21 7.99
C THR A 152 4.72 -2.56 8.03
N MET A 153 5.36 -2.44 9.19
CA MET A 153 6.74 -2.89 9.38
C MET A 153 6.87 -4.39 9.07
N GLU A 154 5.96 -5.19 9.62
CA GLU A 154 5.92 -6.64 9.41
C GLU A 154 5.68 -7.00 7.93
N ALA A 155 4.80 -6.28 7.23
CA ALA A 155 4.51 -6.52 5.82
C ALA A 155 5.77 -6.42 4.95
N PHE A 156 6.65 -5.46 5.22
CA PHE A 156 7.92 -5.34 4.50
C PHE A 156 8.87 -6.49 4.81
N VAL A 157 8.93 -6.95 6.05
CA VAL A 157 9.76 -8.11 6.44
C VAL A 157 9.24 -9.40 5.80
N LEU A 158 7.92 -9.56 5.70
CA LEU A 158 7.30 -10.74 5.10
C LEU A 158 7.39 -10.73 3.56
N ALA A 159 7.54 -9.55 2.96
CA ALA A 159 7.67 -9.40 1.51
C ALA A 159 9.09 -9.76 1.03
N ASP A 160 10.13 -9.45 1.83
CA ASP A 160 11.54 -9.74 1.53
C ASP A 160 11.88 -11.23 1.62
#